data_85356853901d13d1878fb93bd85cca36
#
_entry.id   85356853901d13d1878fb93bd85cca36
#
_cell.length_a   1.000
_cell.length_b   1.000
_cell.length_c   1.000
_cell.angle_alpha   90.00
_cell.angle_beta   90.00
_cell.angle_gamma   90.00
#
_symmetry.space_group_name_H-M   'P 1'
#
loop_
_entity.id
_entity.type
_entity.pdbx_description
1 polymer ?
#
loop_
_entity_poly.entity_id
_entity_poly.type
_entity_poly.pdbx_seq_one_letter_code
_entity_poly.pdbx_strand_id
1 'polypeptide(L)'
;MTRTITVTGEGEGAPPVHLHCTDSGGDGPPLLLLHGLAGHSGEWDALAARFTPTHRVVAFDARGSGASTRRPGDVSRAAHVRDVVQVAQALRLPAGQLVLVGQSMGGITALLTAAAHPELVRALVLVEAGPDGPSPSLPETIGAWLDSWPVPFPDAEAAAAFFGGGAAGRAWAAGLVPGPGGLHPRVDRDVMVATVQENAHRDFWDAWDEVRCPVLVVRAGKGMLKEQEADRMAERRPGTRIAVVPDAGHDVHLDDPGAVFGEVAAFLAEVDPTAAV
;
A
#
# COMPACT_ATOMS: atom_id res chain seq x y z
N MET A 1 -11.36 -10.22 11.01
CA MET A 1 -10.59 -11.31 11.69
C MET A 1 -9.12 -11.14 11.35
N THR A 2 -8.23 -11.39 12.30
CA THR A 2 -6.79 -11.39 12.05
C THR A 2 -6.32 -12.79 11.68
N ARG A 3 -5.43 -12.91 10.69
CA ARG A 3 -4.87 -14.18 10.20
C ARG A 3 -3.39 -14.03 9.90
N THR A 4 -2.65 -15.11 10.00
CA THR A 4 -1.29 -15.19 9.47
C THR A 4 -1.31 -16.07 8.23
N ILE A 5 -0.83 -15.53 7.11
CA ILE A 5 -0.69 -16.26 5.85
C ILE A 5 0.78 -16.56 5.64
N THR A 6 1.10 -17.84 5.42
CA THR A 6 2.45 -18.24 5.07
C THR A 6 2.58 -18.25 3.56
N VAL A 7 3.52 -17.47 3.05
CA VAL A 7 3.85 -17.40 1.63
C VAL A 7 5.22 -18.03 1.37
N THR A 8 5.36 -18.67 0.22
CA THR A 8 6.62 -19.33 -0.16
C THR A 8 7.55 -18.36 -0.86
N GLY A 9 8.84 -18.42 -0.54
CA GLY A 9 9.88 -17.72 -1.29
C GLY A 9 10.16 -18.38 -2.65
N GLU A 10 10.94 -17.73 -3.51
CA GLU A 10 11.47 -18.34 -4.73
C GLU A 10 12.73 -19.16 -4.42
N GLY A 11 12.81 -20.30 -5.07
CA GLY A 11 13.96 -21.23 -4.97
C GLY A 11 13.77 -22.35 -3.95
N GLU A 12 14.41 -23.48 -4.24
CA GLU A 12 14.39 -24.65 -3.36
C GLU A 12 15.09 -24.31 -2.04
N GLY A 13 14.36 -24.43 -0.92
CA GLY A 13 14.90 -24.12 0.42
C GLY A 13 14.77 -22.66 0.86
N ALA A 14 14.14 -21.77 0.09
CA ALA A 14 13.89 -20.41 0.56
C ALA A 14 12.99 -20.41 1.81
N PRO A 15 13.38 -19.68 2.89
CA PRO A 15 12.58 -19.65 4.11
C PRO A 15 11.19 -19.05 3.83
N PRO A 16 10.13 -19.59 4.46
CA PRO A 16 8.79 -19.03 4.31
C PRO A 16 8.71 -17.64 4.92
N VAL A 17 7.85 -16.80 4.34
CA VAL A 17 7.50 -15.49 4.89
C VAL A 17 6.10 -15.57 5.48
N HIS A 18 5.93 -15.08 6.68
CA HIS A 18 4.65 -15.00 7.36
C HIS A 18 4.10 -13.57 7.21
N LEU A 19 2.93 -13.45 6.61
CA LEU A 19 2.23 -12.18 6.42
C LEU A 19 1.08 -12.07 7.41
N HIS A 20 1.06 -10.97 8.15
CA HIS A 20 -0.05 -10.63 9.04
C HIS A 20 -1.16 -9.98 8.22
N CYS A 21 -2.36 -10.54 8.25
CA CYS A 21 -3.50 -10.07 7.47
C CYS A 21 -4.70 -9.78 8.37
N THR A 22 -5.42 -8.73 8.05
CA THR A 22 -6.77 -8.46 8.53
C THR A 22 -7.77 -8.78 7.41
N ASP A 23 -8.88 -9.43 7.73
CA ASP A 23 -9.92 -9.83 6.79
C ASP A 23 -11.28 -9.59 7.45
N SER A 24 -12.10 -8.70 6.88
CA SER A 24 -13.43 -8.42 7.40
C SER A 24 -14.37 -9.62 7.27
N GLY A 25 -14.05 -10.54 6.36
CA GLY A 25 -15.01 -11.57 5.92
C GLY A 25 -16.11 -10.98 5.05
N GLY A 26 -17.19 -11.76 4.87
CA GLY A 26 -18.33 -11.39 4.04
C GLY A 26 -18.19 -11.86 2.58
N ASP A 27 -19.29 -11.73 1.83
CA ASP A 27 -19.42 -12.21 0.44
C ASP A 27 -19.37 -11.05 -0.58
N GLY A 28 -19.14 -9.82 -0.12
CA GLY A 28 -18.99 -8.65 -0.99
C GLY A 28 -17.74 -8.70 -1.87
N PRO A 29 -17.68 -7.88 -2.93
CA PRO A 29 -16.50 -7.79 -3.78
C PRO A 29 -15.23 -7.53 -2.95
N PRO A 30 -14.11 -8.21 -3.25
CA PRO A 30 -12.90 -8.09 -2.44
C PRO A 30 -12.14 -6.80 -2.73
N LEU A 31 -11.82 -6.06 -1.65
CA LEU A 31 -10.88 -4.95 -1.63
C LEU A 31 -9.60 -5.39 -0.91
N LEU A 32 -8.45 -5.29 -1.58
CA LEU A 32 -7.15 -5.58 -0.97
C LEU A 32 -6.35 -4.29 -0.85
N LEU A 33 -6.00 -3.92 0.38
CA LEU A 33 -5.37 -2.66 0.75
C LEU A 33 -3.89 -2.88 1.06
N LEU A 34 -3.00 -2.12 0.40
CA LEU A 34 -1.55 -2.24 0.47
C LEU A 34 -0.94 -0.93 1.00
N HIS A 35 -0.34 -0.98 2.18
CA HIS A 35 0.28 0.19 2.83
C HIS A 35 1.61 0.60 2.18
N GLY A 36 2.07 1.81 2.48
CA GLY A 36 3.32 2.38 2.02
C GLY A 36 4.57 1.80 2.70
N LEU A 37 5.74 2.34 2.35
CA LEU A 37 7.00 1.95 2.96
C LEU A 37 6.99 2.24 4.47
N ALA A 38 7.49 1.30 5.25
CA ALA A 38 7.55 1.33 6.71
C ALA A 38 6.19 1.43 7.43
N GLY A 39 5.07 1.35 6.69
CA GLY A 39 3.72 1.37 7.21
C GLY A 39 3.24 0.01 7.76
N HIS A 40 1.95 -0.07 7.99
CA HIS A 40 1.27 -1.29 8.45
C HIS A 40 -0.20 -1.31 8.02
N SER A 41 -0.82 -2.49 8.07
CA SER A 41 -2.22 -2.70 7.64
C SER A 41 -3.25 -1.85 8.40
N GLY A 42 -2.98 -1.50 9.66
CA GLY A 42 -3.87 -0.66 10.49
C GLY A 42 -4.02 0.78 10.00
N GLU A 43 -3.14 1.26 9.12
CA GLU A 43 -3.30 2.57 8.47
C GLU A 43 -4.59 2.64 7.63
N TRP A 44 -5.09 1.51 7.22
CA TRP A 44 -6.31 1.42 6.43
C TRP A 44 -7.61 1.31 7.24
N ASP A 45 -7.54 1.22 8.58
CA ASP A 45 -8.72 0.93 9.43
C ASP A 45 -9.88 1.91 9.20
N ALA A 46 -9.58 3.21 9.07
CA ALA A 46 -10.60 4.22 8.85
C ALA A 46 -11.30 4.07 7.48
N LEU A 47 -10.55 3.70 6.45
CA LEU A 47 -11.09 3.44 5.11
C LEU A 47 -11.80 2.08 5.06
N ALA A 48 -11.20 1.05 5.64
CA ALA A 48 -11.75 -0.29 5.72
C ALA A 48 -13.13 -0.32 6.39
N ALA A 49 -13.30 0.40 7.51
CA ALA A 49 -14.57 0.51 8.22
C ALA A 49 -15.71 1.06 7.33
N ARG A 50 -15.40 1.93 6.37
CA ARG A 50 -16.39 2.51 5.45
C ARG A 50 -16.80 1.54 4.35
N PHE A 51 -15.88 0.66 3.89
CA PHE A 51 -16.14 -0.31 2.84
C PHE A 51 -16.71 -1.64 3.35
N THR A 52 -16.43 -2.03 4.59
CA THR A 52 -16.88 -3.30 5.18
C THR A 52 -18.38 -3.59 5.06
N PRO A 53 -19.31 -2.59 5.06
CA PRO A 53 -20.73 -2.87 4.84
C PRO A 53 -21.07 -3.45 3.46
N THR A 54 -20.24 -3.18 2.44
CA THR A 54 -20.53 -3.56 1.05
C THR A 54 -19.46 -4.43 0.41
N HIS A 55 -18.25 -4.46 0.99
CA HIS A 55 -17.09 -5.17 0.43
C HIS A 55 -16.46 -6.10 1.48
N ARG A 56 -15.84 -7.16 1.02
CA ARG A 56 -14.87 -7.90 1.83
C ARG A 56 -13.54 -7.17 1.78
N VAL A 57 -13.15 -6.55 2.89
CA VAL A 57 -11.93 -5.76 2.98
C VAL A 57 -10.81 -6.59 3.60
N VAL A 58 -9.71 -6.68 2.88
CA VAL A 58 -8.48 -7.35 3.31
C VAL A 58 -7.35 -6.33 3.32
N ALA A 59 -6.56 -6.30 4.37
CA ALA A 59 -5.28 -5.58 4.40
C ALA A 59 -4.22 -6.50 5.00
N PHE A 60 -2.98 -6.35 4.59
CA PHE A 60 -1.89 -7.12 5.20
C PHE A 60 -0.64 -6.28 5.37
N ASP A 61 0.14 -6.61 6.38
CA ASP A 61 1.46 -6.05 6.58
C ASP A 61 2.40 -6.63 5.53
N ALA A 62 3.02 -5.78 4.71
CA ALA A 62 3.98 -6.21 3.72
C ALA A 62 5.18 -6.92 4.39
N ARG A 63 5.85 -7.80 3.64
CA ARG A 63 7.11 -8.39 4.10
C ARG A 63 8.09 -7.31 4.56
N GLY A 64 8.73 -7.51 5.69
CA GLY A 64 9.63 -6.52 6.29
C GLY A 64 8.93 -5.50 7.19
N SER A 65 7.59 -5.49 7.27
CA SER A 65 6.81 -4.47 7.99
C SER A 65 5.83 -5.07 8.99
N GLY A 66 5.41 -4.27 9.95
CA GLY A 66 4.34 -4.58 10.88
C GLY A 66 4.58 -5.87 11.66
N ALA A 67 3.55 -6.71 11.74
CA ALA A 67 3.61 -8.02 12.39
C ALA A 67 4.00 -9.16 11.41
N SER A 68 4.32 -8.84 10.16
CA SER A 68 4.87 -9.78 9.17
C SER A 68 6.33 -10.09 9.45
N THR A 69 6.89 -11.09 8.72
CA THR A 69 8.32 -11.44 8.83
C THR A 69 9.19 -10.19 8.66
N ARG A 70 9.91 -9.82 9.73
CA ARG A 70 10.65 -8.56 9.81
C ARG A 70 11.88 -8.51 8.90
N ARG A 71 12.59 -9.61 8.73
CA ARG A 71 13.80 -9.72 7.89
C ARG A 71 13.63 -10.88 6.89
N PRO A 72 12.80 -10.69 5.85
CA PRO A 72 12.68 -11.67 4.78
C PRO A 72 13.96 -11.70 3.95
N GLY A 73 14.29 -12.84 3.38
CA GLY A 73 15.49 -12.99 2.55
C GLY A 73 15.40 -12.32 1.17
N ASP A 74 14.17 -12.00 0.72
CA ASP A 74 13.90 -11.32 -0.55
C ASP A 74 12.87 -10.20 -0.33
N VAL A 75 13.21 -8.99 -0.75
CA VAL A 75 12.36 -7.79 -0.68
C VAL A 75 12.19 -7.13 -2.05
N SER A 76 12.48 -7.87 -3.12
CA SER A 76 12.29 -7.40 -4.49
C SER A 76 10.83 -7.05 -4.80
N ARG A 77 10.59 -6.23 -5.82
CA ARG A 77 9.23 -5.93 -6.29
C ARG A 77 8.49 -7.21 -6.69
N ALA A 78 9.18 -8.14 -7.33
CA ALA A 78 8.63 -9.45 -7.68
C ALA A 78 8.16 -10.24 -6.45
N ALA A 79 8.92 -10.19 -5.35
CA ALA A 79 8.53 -10.83 -4.09
C ALA A 79 7.26 -10.21 -3.50
N HIS A 80 7.12 -8.88 -3.52
CA HIS A 80 5.91 -8.21 -3.06
C HIS A 80 4.69 -8.52 -3.94
N VAL A 81 4.86 -8.62 -5.26
CA VAL A 81 3.79 -9.05 -6.19
C VAL A 81 3.34 -10.47 -5.87
N ARG A 82 4.28 -11.39 -5.66
CA ARG A 82 3.96 -12.78 -5.26
C ARG A 82 3.18 -12.83 -3.94
N ASP A 83 3.49 -11.97 -2.98
CA ASP A 83 2.73 -11.90 -1.73
C ASP A 83 1.25 -11.58 -2.00
N VAL A 84 0.98 -10.58 -2.82
CA VAL A 84 -0.40 -10.22 -3.19
C VAL A 84 -1.14 -11.41 -3.80
N VAL A 85 -0.50 -12.10 -4.76
CA VAL A 85 -1.08 -13.27 -5.42
C VAL A 85 -1.34 -14.41 -4.42
N GLN A 86 -0.36 -14.73 -3.56
CA GLN A 86 -0.50 -15.81 -2.58
C GLN A 86 -1.51 -15.47 -1.47
N VAL A 87 -1.62 -14.20 -1.06
CA VAL A 87 -2.68 -13.73 -0.13
C VAL A 87 -4.05 -13.92 -0.77
N ALA A 88 -4.23 -13.50 -2.04
CA ALA A 88 -5.49 -13.67 -2.75
C ALA A 88 -5.87 -15.15 -2.87
N GLN A 89 -4.92 -16.03 -3.18
CA GLN A 89 -5.13 -17.48 -3.28
C GLN A 89 -5.47 -18.11 -1.92
N ALA A 90 -4.71 -17.79 -0.87
CA ALA A 90 -4.90 -18.34 0.48
C ALA A 90 -6.27 -17.95 1.07
N LEU A 91 -6.73 -16.73 0.77
CA LEU A 91 -8.05 -16.22 1.18
C LEU A 91 -9.16 -16.59 0.20
N ARG A 92 -8.85 -17.28 -0.90
CA ARG A 92 -9.79 -17.67 -1.95
C ARG A 92 -10.57 -16.46 -2.49
N LEU A 93 -9.87 -15.35 -2.72
CA LEU A 93 -10.48 -14.18 -3.33
C LEU A 93 -10.78 -14.52 -4.81
N PRO A 94 -12.00 -14.22 -5.31
CA PRO A 94 -12.38 -14.62 -6.66
C PRO A 94 -11.53 -13.90 -7.71
N ALA A 95 -10.98 -14.65 -8.67
CA ALA A 95 -10.22 -14.12 -9.79
C ALA A 95 -11.07 -13.15 -10.62
N GLY A 96 -10.49 -12.08 -11.12
CA GLY A 96 -11.16 -11.06 -11.92
C GLY A 96 -12.13 -10.16 -11.14
N GLN A 97 -12.16 -10.26 -9.80
CA GLN A 97 -13.01 -9.43 -8.95
C GLN A 97 -12.21 -8.57 -7.94
N LEU A 98 -10.90 -8.76 -7.88
CA LEU A 98 -10.07 -8.09 -6.89
C LEU A 98 -9.87 -6.61 -7.22
N VAL A 99 -10.28 -5.74 -6.31
CA VAL A 99 -9.91 -4.33 -6.34
C VAL A 99 -8.64 -4.16 -5.52
N LEU A 100 -7.55 -3.71 -6.17
CA LEU A 100 -6.31 -3.37 -5.48
C LEU A 100 -6.29 -1.88 -5.16
N VAL A 101 -6.05 -1.55 -3.90
CA VAL A 101 -5.85 -0.17 -3.43
C VAL A 101 -4.48 -0.11 -2.77
N GLY A 102 -3.57 0.68 -3.30
CA GLY A 102 -2.22 0.78 -2.75
C GLY A 102 -1.74 2.21 -2.58
N GLN A 103 -1.10 2.50 -1.44
CA GLN A 103 -0.50 3.81 -1.18
C GLN A 103 1.00 3.73 -1.38
N SER A 104 1.59 4.74 -2.05
CA SER A 104 3.05 4.89 -2.21
C SER A 104 3.69 3.57 -2.70
N MET A 105 4.58 2.96 -1.92
CA MET A 105 5.20 1.67 -2.23
C MET A 105 4.19 0.54 -2.42
N GLY A 106 3.10 0.52 -1.64
CA GLY A 106 1.96 -0.39 -1.84
C GLY A 106 1.25 -0.16 -3.18
N GLY A 107 1.19 1.10 -3.64
CA GLY A 107 0.67 1.48 -4.95
C GLY A 107 1.53 0.93 -6.09
N ILE A 108 2.85 0.99 -5.98
CA ILE A 108 3.76 0.38 -6.95
C ILE A 108 3.58 -1.15 -6.98
N THR A 109 3.42 -1.77 -5.80
CA THR A 109 3.13 -3.21 -5.72
C THR A 109 1.79 -3.55 -6.39
N ALA A 110 0.75 -2.74 -6.16
CA ALA A 110 -0.56 -2.90 -6.80
C ALA A 110 -0.48 -2.76 -8.32
N LEU A 111 0.23 -1.73 -8.81
CA LEU A 111 0.49 -1.50 -10.23
C LEU A 111 1.16 -2.71 -10.89
N LEU A 112 2.27 -3.17 -10.31
CA LEU A 112 3.02 -4.31 -10.84
C LEU A 112 2.20 -5.61 -10.80
N THR A 113 1.36 -5.78 -9.77
CA THR A 113 0.44 -6.91 -9.69
C THR A 113 -0.63 -6.84 -10.78
N ALA A 114 -1.23 -5.68 -11.00
CA ALA A 114 -2.26 -5.51 -12.04
C ALA A 114 -1.72 -5.70 -13.46
N ALA A 115 -0.46 -5.32 -13.70
CA ALA A 115 0.24 -5.54 -14.95
C ALA A 115 0.57 -7.02 -15.18
N ALA A 116 1.13 -7.70 -14.18
CA ALA A 116 1.60 -9.08 -14.29
C ALA A 116 0.46 -10.12 -14.20
N HIS A 117 -0.65 -9.79 -13.51
CA HIS A 117 -1.77 -10.68 -13.21
C HIS A 117 -3.11 -10.02 -13.56
N PRO A 118 -3.33 -9.60 -14.82
CA PRO A 118 -4.58 -8.94 -15.23
C PRO A 118 -5.83 -9.83 -15.02
N GLU A 119 -5.66 -11.12 -14.96
CA GLU A 119 -6.74 -12.10 -14.70
C GLU A 119 -7.26 -12.03 -13.25
N LEU A 120 -6.50 -11.45 -12.32
CA LEU A 120 -6.92 -11.33 -10.92
C LEU A 120 -7.64 -10.01 -10.64
N VAL A 121 -7.21 -8.94 -11.31
CA VAL A 121 -7.52 -7.57 -10.92
C VAL A 121 -8.66 -6.99 -11.73
N ARG A 122 -9.74 -6.60 -11.05
CA ARG A 122 -10.90 -5.93 -11.61
C ARG A 122 -10.71 -4.43 -11.76
N ALA A 123 -10.08 -3.80 -10.76
CA ALA A 123 -9.82 -2.36 -10.73
C ALA A 123 -8.57 -2.06 -9.89
N LEU A 124 -7.88 -0.98 -10.24
CA LEU A 124 -6.68 -0.52 -9.58
C LEU A 124 -6.89 0.90 -9.04
N VAL A 125 -6.57 1.12 -7.78
CA VAL A 125 -6.54 2.43 -7.13
C VAL A 125 -5.13 2.71 -6.63
N LEU A 126 -4.49 3.73 -7.19
CA LEU A 126 -3.18 4.21 -6.77
C LEU A 126 -3.38 5.45 -5.90
N VAL A 127 -2.93 5.38 -4.65
CA VAL A 127 -3.01 6.47 -3.68
C VAL A 127 -1.62 7.05 -3.49
N GLU A 128 -1.38 8.26 -3.99
CA GLU A 128 -0.05 8.91 -3.95
C GLU A 128 1.07 8.01 -4.50
N ALA A 129 0.81 7.34 -5.61
CA ALA A 129 1.75 6.45 -6.28
C ALA A 129 1.65 6.57 -7.79
N GLY A 130 2.79 6.44 -8.45
CA GLY A 130 2.90 6.44 -9.90
C GLY A 130 4.11 5.64 -10.38
N PRO A 131 4.25 5.46 -11.71
CA PRO A 131 5.29 4.65 -12.32
C PRO A 131 6.63 5.38 -12.50
N ASP A 132 6.75 6.67 -12.12
CA ASP A 132 7.92 7.47 -12.44
C ASP A 132 9.18 7.01 -11.69
N GLY A 133 10.31 7.23 -12.31
CA GLY A 133 11.66 6.89 -11.84
C GLY A 133 12.68 7.14 -12.97
N PRO A 134 13.92 6.73 -12.79
CA PRO A 134 14.57 6.25 -11.55
C PRO A 134 14.76 7.35 -10.51
N SER A 135 14.90 6.95 -9.23
CA SER A 135 15.20 7.85 -8.13
C SER A 135 16.48 7.41 -7.39
N PRO A 136 17.67 7.72 -7.91
CA PRO A 136 18.95 7.18 -7.41
C PRO A 136 19.25 7.50 -5.94
N SER A 137 18.79 8.65 -5.43
CA SER A 137 18.99 9.06 -4.05
C SER A 137 17.98 8.46 -3.06
N LEU A 138 16.96 7.74 -3.55
CA LEU A 138 15.88 7.23 -2.70
C LEU A 138 16.36 6.31 -1.57
N PRO A 139 17.26 5.33 -1.79
CA PRO A 139 17.75 4.48 -0.71
C PRO A 139 18.47 5.26 0.40
N GLU A 140 19.29 6.24 0.02
CA GLU A 140 19.99 7.12 0.97
C GLU A 140 19.00 7.99 1.74
N THR A 141 18.02 8.59 1.06
CA THR A 141 16.97 9.41 1.66
C THR A 141 16.16 8.61 2.67
N ILE A 142 15.74 7.38 2.32
CA ILE A 142 15.01 6.48 3.22
C ILE A 142 15.86 6.07 4.41
N GLY A 143 17.15 5.74 4.19
CA GLY A 143 18.07 5.43 5.27
C GLY A 143 18.20 6.59 6.27
N ALA A 144 18.45 7.81 5.78
CA ALA A 144 18.57 9.00 6.60
C ALA A 144 17.26 9.34 7.35
N TRP A 145 16.11 9.16 6.69
CA TRP A 145 14.82 9.35 7.34
C TRP A 145 14.61 8.38 8.50
N LEU A 146 14.87 7.08 8.32
CA LEU A 146 14.74 6.07 9.38
C LEU A 146 15.76 6.29 10.51
N ASP A 147 16.99 6.72 10.18
CA ASP A 147 18.04 7.04 11.16
C ASP A 147 17.67 8.28 12.00
N SER A 148 16.77 9.16 11.51
CA SER A 148 16.28 10.32 12.25
C SER A 148 15.23 10.00 13.32
N TRP A 149 14.67 8.79 13.32
CA TRP A 149 13.65 8.40 14.29
C TRP A 149 14.27 8.30 15.69
N PRO A 150 13.71 8.99 16.71
CA PRO A 150 14.25 8.99 18.08
C PRO A 150 13.86 7.70 18.83
N VAL A 151 14.37 6.55 18.34
CA VAL A 151 14.05 5.22 18.90
C VAL A 151 14.89 4.95 20.16
N PRO A 152 14.27 4.54 21.29
CA PRO A 152 12.81 4.34 21.48
C PRO A 152 12.05 5.66 21.62
N PHE A 153 10.84 5.71 21.11
CA PHE A 153 9.93 6.82 21.40
C PHE A 153 9.43 6.70 22.85
N PRO A 154 9.38 7.79 23.63
CA PRO A 154 8.93 7.74 25.03
C PRO A 154 7.52 7.17 25.21
N ASP A 155 6.60 7.61 24.35
CA ASP A 155 5.19 7.22 24.32
C ASP A 155 4.55 7.47 22.95
N ALA A 156 3.26 7.15 22.81
CA ALA A 156 2.52 7.30 21.57
C ALA A 156 2.25 8.77 21.21
N GLU A 157 2.18 9.67 22.17
CA GLU A 157 1.97 11.10 21.92
C GLU A 157 3.23 11.74 21.32
N ALA A 158 4.39 11.44 21.88
CA ALA A 158 5.69 11.88 21.37
C ALA A 158 5.93 11.31 19.96
N ALA A 159 5.58 10.04 19.71
CA ALA A 159 5.68 9.44 18.40
C ALA A 159 4.72 10.11 17.39
N ALA A 160 3.46 10.32 17.77
CA ALA A 160 2.50 10.99 16.90
C ALA A 160 2.95 12.42 16.56
N ALA A 161 3.48 13.18 17.52
CA ALA A 161 4.03 14.51 17.29
C ALA A 161 5.21 14.47 16.31
N PHE A 162 6.13 13.51 16.46
CA PHE A 162 7.26 13.32 15.55
C PHE A 162 6.82 13.04 14.11
N PHE A 163 5.79 12.21 13.92
CA PHE A 163 5.20 11.90 12.61
C PHE A 163 4.23 12.98 12.10
N GLY A 164 4.34 14.22 12.55
CA GLY A 164 3.57 15.35 12.06
C GLY A 164 2.24 15.60 12.76
N GLY A 165 1.89 14.81 13.78
CA GLY A 165 0.67 15.00 14.56
C GLY A 165 -0.61 14.60 13.81
N GLY A 166 -1.76 15.08 14.32
CA GLY A 166 -3.04 14.82 13.66
C GLY A 166 -3.45 13.35 13.58
N ALA A 167 -4.25 13.01 12.60
CA ALA A 167 -4.70 11.62 12.38
C ALA A 167 -3.57 10.76 11.81
N ALA A 168 -2.82 11.28 10.84
CA ALA A 168 -1.68 10.59 10.23
C ALA A 168 -0.61 10.23 11.27
N GLY A 169 -0.16 11.20 12.08
CA GLY A 169 0.83 10.93 13.13
C GLY A 169 0.37 9.88 14.14
N ARG A 170 -0.91 9.88 14.54
CA ARG A 170 -1.46 8.84 15.43
C ARG A 170 -1.50 7.46 14.76
N ALA A 171 -1.80 7.40 13.47
CA ALA A 171 -1.80 6.13 12.73
C ALA A 171 -0.37 5.55 12.64
N TRP A 172 0.63 6.38 12.33
CA TRP A 172 2.04 6.00 12.38
C TRP A 172 2.47 5.51 13.77
N ALA A 173 2.11 6.25 14.84
CA ALA A 173 2.42 5.87 16.22
C ALA A 173 1.77 4.54 16.62
N ALA A 174 0.58 4.22 16.12
CA ALA A 174 -0.11 2.94 16.35
C ALA A 174 0.63 1.74 15.74
N GLY A 175 1.49 1.96 14.74
CA GLY A 175 2.38 0.94 14.16
C GLY A 175 3.56 0.56 15.05
N LEU A 176 3.87 1.34 16.08
CA LEU A 176 4.97 1.06 17.01
C LEU A 176 4.56 0.00 18.05
N VAL A 177 5.56 -0.66 18.63
CA VAL A 177 5.35 -1.67 19.68
C VAL A 177 6.13 -1.36 20.95
N PRO A 178 5.60 -1.72 22.12
CA PRO A 178 6.33 -1.62 23.38
C PRO A 178 7.63 -2.46 23.35
N GLY A 179 8.69 -1.88 23.90
CA GLY A 179 10.00 -2.49 24.04
C GLY A 179 10.82 -1.81 25.13
N PRO A 180 12.10 -2.19 25.30
CA PRO A 180 12.96 -1.57 26.30
C PRO A 180 13.05 -0.06 26.12
N GLY A 181 12.67 0.70 27.15
CA GLY A 181 12.77 2.14 27.18
C GLY A 181 11.66 2.93 26.45
N GLY A 182 10.68 2.26 25.84
CA GLY A 182 9.59 2.95 25.13
C GLY A 182 9.01 2.17 23.94
N LEU A 183 8.60 2.91 22.91
CA LEU A 183 8.03 2.32 21.70
C LEU A 183 9.07 2.19 20.59
N HIS A 184 9.00 1.10 19.84
CA HIS A 184 9.94 0.74 18.79
C HIS A 184 9.23 0.50 17.45
N PRO A 185 9.88 0.80 16.30
CA PRO A 185 9.32 0.49 14.99
C PRO A 185 9.29 -1.04 14.74
N ARG A 186 8.29 -1.47 13.97
CA ARG A 186 8.18 -2.84 13.48
C ARG A 186 8.86 -3.06 12.14
N VAL A 187 9.77 -2.18 11.76
CA VAL A 187 10.56 -2.28 10.53
C VAL A 187 12.05 -2.36 10.85
N ASP A 188 12.78 -2.91 9.93
CA ASP A 188 14.25 -2.93 9.96
C ASP A 188 14.76 -1.93 8.93
N ARG A 189 15.68 -1.05 9.34
CA ARG A 189 16.21 0.00 8.50
C ARG A 189 16.80 -0.52 7.19
N ASP A 190 17.63 -1.55 7.27
CA ASP A 190 18.34 -2.06 6.09
C ASP A 190 17.40 -2.82 5.16
N VAL A 191 16.37 -3.48 5.70
CA VAL A 191 15.28 -4.08 4.93
C VAL A 191 14.50 -3.02 4.17
N MET A 192 14.16 -1.89 4.80
CA MET A 192 13.44 -0.78 4.14
C MET A 192 14.27 -0.15 3.02
N VAL A 193 15.56 0.08 3.26
CA VAL A 193 16.49 0.58 2.24
C VAL A 193 16.60 -0.40 1.08
N ALA A 194 16.75 -1.70 1.35
CA ALA A 194 16.77 -2.73 0.31
C ALA A 194 15.47 -2.80 -0.50
N THR A 195 14.32 -2.57 0.16
CA THR A 195 12.99 -2.59 -0.48
C THR A 195 12.85 -1.53 -1.57
N VAL A 196 13.53 -0.39 -1.46
CA VAL A 196 13.44 0.70 -2.45
C VAL A 196 14.55 0.67 -3.51
N GLN A 197 15.47 -0.30 -3.47
CA GLN A 197 16.61 -0.34 -4.40
C GLN A 197 16.20 -0.42 -5.87
N GLU A 198 15.17 -1.18 -6.21
CA GLU A 198 14.73 -1.26 -7.61
C GLU A 198 14.21 0.09 -8.12
N ASN A 199 13.50 0.86 -7.27
CA ASN A 199 12.99 2.18 -7.59
C ASN A 199 14.12 3.21 -7.79
N ALA A 200 15.30 2.97 -7.22
CA ALA A 200 16.47 3.82 -7.43
C ALA A 200 17.03 3.73 -8.87
N HIS A 201 16.78 2.61 -9.57
CA HIS A 201 17.45 2.28 -10.82
C HIS A 201 16.53 2.22 -12.03
N ARG A 202 15.21 2.14 -11.85
CA ARG A 202 14.25 2.08 -12.95
C ARG A 202 12.93 2.77 -12.65
N ASP A 203 12.20 3.07 -13.70
CA ASP A 203 10.77 3.39 -13.65
C ASP A 203 9.91 2.12 -13.88
N PHE A 204 8.59 2.31 -13.88
CA PHE A 204 7.61 1.25 -14.08
C PHE A 204 6.60 1.59 -15.18
N TRP A 205 7.00 2.45 -16.15
CA TRP A 205 6.12 2.86 -17.24
C TRP A 205 5.72 1.69 -18.14
N ASP A 206 6.59 0.72 -18.36
CA ASP A 206 6.24 -0.48 -19.14
C ASP A 206 5.14 -1.28 -18.44
N ALA A 207 5.21 -1.40 -17.12
CA ALA A 207 4.15 -2.04 -16.34
C ALA A 207 2.85 -1.23 -16.37
N TRP A 208 2.93 0.12 -16.34
CA TRP A 208 1.77 0.99 -16.47
C TRP A 208 1.01 0.74 -17.79
N ASP A 209 1.72 0.59 -18.88
CA ASP A 209 1.15 0.34 -20.20
C ASP A 209 0.48 -1.05 -20.31
N GLU A 210 0.94 -2.02 -19.51
CA GLU A 210 0.39 -3.38 -19.46
C GLU A 210 -0.86 -3.54 -18.57
N VAL A 211 -1.21 -2.54 -17.76
CA VAL A 211 -2.44 -2.59 -16.92
C VAL A 211 -3.67 -2.69 -17.83
N ARG A 212 -4.59 -3.61 -17.55
CA ARG A 212 -5.80 -3.87 -18.37
C ARG A 212 -7.10 -3.40 -17.73
N CYS A 213 -7.13 -3.28 -16.41
CA CYS A 213 -8.33 -2.88 -15.65
C CYS A 213 -8.51 -1.36 -15.60
N PRO A 214 -9.70 -0.85 -15.27
CA PRO A 214 -9.90 0.56 -14.92
C PRO A 214 -8.99 1.03 -13.80
N VAL A 215 -8.56 2.29 -13.86
CA VAL A 215 -7.61 2.88 -12.89
C VAL A 215 -8.13 4.21 -12.34
N LEU A 216 -8.06 4.34 -11.01
CA LEU A 216 -8.16 5.60 -10.29
C LEU A 216 -6.79 5.95 -9.69
N VAL A 217 -6.36 7.19 -9.86
CA VAL A 217 -5.21 7.76 -9.16
C VAL A 217 -5.74 8.83 -8.21
N VAL A 218 -5.49 8.66 -6.92
CA VAL A 218 -5.80 9.65 -5.88
C VAL A 218 -4.51 10.38 -5.53
N ARG A 219 -4.44 11.64 -5.92
CA ARG A 219 -3.29 12.52 -5.70
C ARG A 219 -3.59 13.49 -4.55
N ALA A 220 -2.62 13.70 -3.68
CA ALA A 220 -2.67 14.75 -2.67
C ALA A 220 -2.17 16.09 -3.24
N GLY A 221 -2.79 17.19 -2.87
CA GLY A 221 -2.37 18.53 -3.33
C GLY A 221 -1.00 18.93 -2.80
N LYS A 222 -0.63 18.42 -1.62
CA LYS A 222 0.67 18.65 -0.94
C LYS A 222 1.50 17.38 -0.83
N GLY A 223 1.22 16.38 -1.71
CA GLY A 223 1.86 15.08 -1.71
C GLY A 223 3.15 15.01 -2.52
N MET A 224 3.59 13.79 -2.79
CA MET A 224 4.83 13.50 -3.53
C MET A 224 4.56 13.22 -5.01
N LEU A 225 3.38 12.70 -5.37
CA LEU A 225 3.00 12.44 -6.75
C LEU A 225 2.80 13.77 -7.48
N LYS A 226 3.66 14.04 -8.45
CA LYS A 226 3.65 15.29 -9.22
C LYS A 226 2.46 15.32 -10.19
N GLU A 227 1.92 16.53 -10.41
CA GLU A 227 0.85 16.74 -11.38
C GLU A 227 1.25 16.28 -12.79
N GLN A 228 2.45 16.62 -13.24
CA GLN A 228 2.98 16.22 -14.54
C GLN A 228 3.08 14.70 -14.71
N GLU A 229 3.37 13.97 -13.62
CA GLU A 229 3.36 12.51 -13.65
C GLU A 229 1.94 11.97 -13.79
N ALA A 230 0.98 12.50 -13.02
CA ALA A 230 -0.42 12.12 -13.12
C ALA A 230 -1.00 12.41 -14.51
N ASP A 231 -0.68 13.58 -15.09
CA ASP A 231 -1.07 13.95 -16.44
C ASP A 231 -0.52 12.95 -17.48
N ARG A 232 0.77 12.62 -17.37
CA ARG A 232 1.41 11.63 -18.25
C ARG A 232 0.80 10.23 -18.08
N MET A 233 0.41 9.85 -16.86
CA MET A 233 -0.32 8.60 -16.63
C MET A 233 -1.66 8.58 -17.38
N ALA A 234 -2.43 9.67 -17.32
CA ALA A 234 -3.70 9.79 -18.03
C ALA A 234 -3.51 9.87 -19.56
N GLU A 235 -2.47 10.55 -20.05
CA GLU A 235 -2.13 10.62 -21.50
C GLU A 235 -1.78 9.24 -22.06
N ARG A 236 -0.92 8.47 -21.36
CA ARG A 236 -0.52 7.12 -21.82
C ARG A 236 -1.64 6.11 -21.70
N ARG A 237 -2.60 6.33 -20.80
CA ARG A 237 -3.72 5.45 -20.55
C ARG A 237 -5.03 6.25 -20.46
N PRO A 238 -5.64 6.60 -21.62
CA PRO A 238 -6.93 7.29 -21.66
C PRO A 238 -8.01 6.50 -20.89
N GLY A 239 -8.80 7.21 -20.07
CA GLY A 239 -9.77 6.59 -19.15
C GLY A 239 -9.24 6.38 -17.73
N THR A 240 -7.96 6.68 -17.45
CA THR A 240 -7.48 6.82 -16.08
C THR A 240 -8.17 8.02 -15.42
N ARG A 241 -8.85 7.77 -14.28
CA ARG A 241 -9.44 8.83 -13.48
C ARG A 241 -8.39 9.39 -12.53
N ILE A 242 -8.22 10.71 -12.52
CA ILE A 242 -7.37 11.43 -11.56
C ILE A 242 -8.26 12.18 -10.60
N ALA A 243 -8.12 11.93 -9.30
CA ALA A 243 -8.77 12.66 -8.23
C ALA A 243 -7.71 13.39 -7.39
N VAL A 244 -7.99 14.61 -6.95
CA VAL A 244 -7.08 15.42 -6.14
C VAL A 244 -7.73 15.75 -4.81
N VAL A 245 -7.02 15.49 -3.70
CA VAL A 245 -7.37 15.93 -2.36
C VAL A 245 -6.48 17.12 -1.99
N PRO A 246 -6.96 18.37 -2.12
CA PRO A 246 -6.09 19.56 -2.20
C PRO A 246 -5.23 19.81 -0.97
N ASP A 247 -5.76 19.56 0.22
CA ASP A 247 -5.11 19.91 1.49
C ASP A 247 -4.32 18.78 2.15
N ALA A 248 -4.40 17.55 1.58
CA ALA A 248 -3.71 16.38 2.10
C ALA A 248 -2.23 16.33 1.69
N GLY A 249 -1.42 15.69 2.52
CA GLY A 249 -0.04 15.30 2.26
C GLY A 249 0.07 13.91 1.64
N HIS A 250 1.29 13.35 1.68
CA HIS A 250 1.57 12.03 1.08
C HIS A 250 0.72 10.89 1.66
N ASP A 251 0.38 10.96 2.94
CA ASP A 251 -0.47 9.98 3.61
C ASP A 251 -1.96 10.36 3.51
N VAL A 252 -2.42 10.68 2.29
CA VAL A 252 -3.78 11.21 2.03
C VAL A 252 -4.89 10.33 2.59
N HIS A 253 -4.71 9.02 2.64
CA HIS A 253 -5.67 8.06 3.22
C HIS A 253 -5.77 8.17 4.75
N LEU A 254 -4.77 8.77 5.40
CA LEU A 254 -4.75 9.08 6.82
C LEU A 254 -5.19 10.53 7.11
N ASP A 255 -4.81 11.46 6.24
CA ASP A 255 -5.17 12.87 6.36
C ASP A 255 -6.67 13.10 6.13
N ASP A 256 -7.22 12.52 5.07
CA ASP A 256 -8.65 12.60 4.74
C ASP A 256 -9.20 11.26 4.20
N PRO A 257 -9.43 10.28 5.09
CA PRO A 257 -10.02 8.99 4.71
C PRO A 257 -11.43 9.13 4.14
N GLY A 258 -12.14 10.24 4.44
CA GLY A 258 -13.47 10.53 3.91
C GLY A 258 -13.43 10.89 2.43
N ALA A 259 -12.53 11.78 2.03
CA ALA A 259 -12.33 12.14 0.64
C ALA A 259 -11.86 10.94 -0.19
N VAL A 260 -10.87 10.19 0.31
CA VAL A 260 -10.39 8.97 -0.37
C VAL A 260 -11.52 7.96 -0.54
N PHE A 261 -12.33 7.72 0.51
CA PHE A 261 -13.50 6.85 0.40
C PHE A 261 -14.47 7.33 -0.67
N GLY A 262 -14.80 8.63 -0.70
CA GLY A 262 -15.74 9.19 -1.68
C GLY A 262 -15.28 8.98 -3.12
N GLU A 263 -13.99 9.22 -3.41
CA GLU A 263 -13.41 9.03 -4.74
C GLU A 263 -13.37 7.56 -5.16
N VAL A 264 -12.96 6.69 -4.25
CA VAL A 264 -12.91 5.24 -4.52
C VAL A 264 -14.31 4.67 -4.70
N ALA A 265 -15.28 5.04 -3.86
CA ALA A 265 -16.66 4.55 -3.96
C ALA A 265 -17.32 5.01 -5.27
N ALA A 266 -17.14 6.28 -5.66
CA ALA A 266 -17.65 6.81 -6.93
C ALA A 266 -17.03 6.09 -8.13
N PHE A 267 -15.71 5.85 -8.10
CA PHE A 267 -15.01 5.10 -9.14
C PHE A 267 -15.52 3.65 -9.25
N LEU A 268 -15.70 2.97 -8.12
CA LEU A 268 -16.18 1.57 -8.12
C LEU A 268 -17.62 1.46 -8.64
N ALA A 269 -18.47 2.45 -8.36
CA ALA A 269 -19.83 2.52 -8.92
C ALA A 269 -19.84 2.71 -10.45
N GLU A 270 -18.85 3.41 -11.02
CA GLU A 270 -18.68 3.54 -12.47
C GLU A 270 -18.19 2.23 -13.11
N VAL A 271 -17.27 1.53 -12.41
CA VAL A 271 -16.70 0.23 -12.88
C VAL A 271 -17.74 -0.90 -12.80
N ASP A 272 -18.63 -0.86 -11.81
CA ASP A 272 -19.71 -1.84 -11.64
C ASP A 272 -21.05 -1.17 -11.37
N PRO A 273 -21.75 -0.77 -12.42
CA PRO A 273 -23.08 -0.18 -12.28
C PRO A 273 -24.10 -1.12 -11.61
N THR A 274 -23.81 -2.43 -11.55
CA THR A 274 -24.73 -3.43 -10.97
C THR A 274 -24.49 -3.68 -9.48
N ALA A 275 -23.38 -3.22 -8.93
CA ALA A 275 -23.03 -3.34 -7.51
C ALA A 275 -23.56 -2.15 -6.66
N ALA A 276 -24.18 -1.16 -7.29
CA ALA A 276 -24.78 0.02 -6.65
C ALA A 276 -26.27 -0.23 -6.40
N VAL A 277 -26.61 -1.05 -5.41
CA VAL A 277 -27.96 -1.13 -4.82
C VAL A 277 -27.84 -1.34 -3.32
#